data_414e6443d2fe396ae9fc0818716cc126
#
_entry.id   414e6443d2fe396ae9fc0818716cc126
#
_cell.length_a   1.000
_cell.length_b   1.000
_cell.length_c   1.000
_cell.angle_alpha   90.00
_cell.angle_beta   90.00
_cell.angle_gamma   90.00
#
_symmetry.space_group_name_H-M   'P 1'
#
loop_
_entity.id
_entity.type
_entity.pdbx_description
1 polymer ?
#
loop_
_entity_poly.entity_id
_entity_poly.type
_entity_poly.pdbx_seq_one_letter_code
_entity_poly.pdbx_strand_id
1 'polypeptide(L)'
;DTADQAKKYLQNRNISGKTALFFQLGYALNEWEGLFRKLSPSFSLPDLKESGIFSEKNKDRFRDRIMFPIRNIKGDCIAFGGRIIDQGEPKYLNSPETSTFSKSKELYGLYEARLNNTKLDSLFVVEGYMDVIALYEKGVTNSVATLGTAIASLHLSKLMRYTKEIYITFDGDKAGKVADRTGQTLECVCSQSSYVWYE
;
A
#
# COMPACT_ATOMS: atom_id res chain seq x y z
N ASP A 1 20.93 -17.24 0.59
CA ASP A 1 20.36 -16.07 -0.10
C ASP A 1 19.80 -15.10 0.94
N THR A 2 20.19 -13.83 0.89
CA THR A 2 19.81 -12.80 1.87
C THR A 2 18.30 -12.51 1.90
N ALA A 3 17.55 -12.92 0.87
CA ALA A 3 16.11 -12.74 0.76
C ALA A 3 15.30 -14.01 1.10
N ASP A 4 15.93 -15.10 1.57
CA ASP A 4 15.21 -16.36 1.80
C ASP A 4 14.16 -16.26 2.91
N GLN A 5 14.42 -15.47 3.93
CA GLN A 5 13.41 -15.20 4.98
C GLN A 5 12.18 -14.50 4.41
N ALA A 6 12.37 -13.50 3.54
CA ALA A 6 11.27 -12.80 2.88
C ALA A 6 10.46 -13.74 1.98
N LYS A 7 11.14 -14.60 1.20
CA LYS A 7 10.47 -15.61 0.36
C LYS A 7 9.65 -16.58 1.22
N LYS A 8 10.25 -17.14 2.27
CA LYS A 8 9.54 -18.03 3.21
C LYS A 8 8.33 -17.35 3.85
N TYR A 9 8.49 -16.09 4.26
CA TYR A 9 7.40 -15.32 4.82
C TYR A 9 6.20 -15.21 3.84
N LEU A 10 6.46 -14.86 2.57
CA LEU A 10 5.42 -14.77 1.55
C LEU A 10 4.78 -16.13 1.25
N GLN A 11 5.59 -17.21 1.18
CA GLN A 11 5.11 -18.58 1.00
C GLN A 11 4.20 -19.01 2.16
N ASN A 12 4.57 -18.73 3.41
CA ASN A 12 3.75 -19.03 4.60
C ASN A 12 2.42 -18.25 4.62
N ARG A 13 2.34 -17.15 3.87
CA ARG A 13 1.12 -16.38 3.63
C ARG A 13 0.37 -16.82 2.37
N ASN A 14 0.78 -17.92 1.76
CA ASN A 14 0.24 -18.45 0.51
C ASN A 14 0.28 -17.44 -0.66
N ILE A 15 1.31 -16.60 -0.71
CA ILE A 15 1.55 -15.67 -1.82
C ILE A 15 2.49 -16.33 -2.82
N SER A 16 2.03 -16.51 -4.04
CA SER A 16 2.82 -17.11 -5.12
C SER A 16 3.91 -16.16 -5.64
N GLY A 17 4.95 -16.73 -6.24
CA GLY A 17 5.99 -15.94 -6.92
C GLY A 17 5.43 -15.09 -8.06
N LYS A 18 4.35 -15.55 -8.73
CA LYS A 18 3.67 -14.78 -9.78
C LYS A 18 3.03 -13.51 -9.21
N THR A 19 2.32 -13.62 -8.10
CA THR A 19 1.71 -12.46 -7.42
C THR A 19 2.78 -11.53 -6.85
N ALA A 20 3.84 -12.08 -6.23
CA ALA A 20 4.95 -11.27 -5.74
C ALA A 20 5.63 -10.47 -6.88
N LEU A 21 5.81 -11.06 -8.04
CA LEU A 21 6.36 -10.40 -9.23
C LEU A 21 5.40 -9.34 -9.78
N PHE A 22 4.10 -9.63 -9.85
CA PHE A 22 3.09 -8.69 -10.34
C PHE A 22 3.04 -7.41 -9.50
N PHE A 23 3.07 -7.54 -8.18
CA PHE A 23 3.15 -6.41 -7.25
C PHE A 23 4.57 -5.87 -7.08
N GLN A 24 5.57 -6.46 -7.76
CA GLN A 24 6.99 -6.10 -7.65
C GLN A 24 7.48 -6.06 -6.21
N LEU A 25 7.08 -7.03 -5.39
CA LEU A 25 7.53 -7.13 -4.02
C LEU A 25 9.05 -7.29 -3.96
N GLY A 26 9.68 -6.58 -3.05
CA GLY A 26 11.11 -6.61 -2.84
C GLY A 26 11.49 -6.91 -1.40
N TYR A 27 12.79 -6.87 -1.13
CA TYR A 27 13.34 -6.98 0.21
C TYR A 27 14.43 -5.94 0.43
N ALA A 28 14.29 -5.16 1.48
CA ALA A 28 15.30 -4.23 1.94
C ALA A 28 16.26 -4.96 2.90
N LEU A 29 17.53 -5.03 2.53
CA LEU A 29 18.56 -5.67 3.33
C LEU A 29 18.69 -5.00 4.71
N ASN A 30 19.16 -5.75 5.70
CA ASN A 30 19.45 -5.22 7.03
C ASN A 30 20.78 -4.44 7.04
N GLU A 31 20.85 -3.39 6.27
CA GLU A 31 22.00 -2.50 6.14
C GLU A 31 21.60 -1.05 6.38
N TRP A 32 22.50 -0.29 7.03
CA TRP A 32 22.22 1.11 7.35
C TRP A 32 22.48 2.08 6.19
N GLU A 33 23.35 1.72 5.27
CA GLU A 33 23.80 2.59 4.17
C GLU A 33 23.99 1.82 2.86
N GLY A 34 23.51 0.58 2.78
CA GLY A 34 23.75 -0.26 1.61
C GLY A 34 23.15 0.31 0.34
N LEU A 35 21.88 0.70 0.40
CA LEU A 35 21.18 1.33 -0.72
C LEU A 35 21.73 2.74 -1.00
N PHE A 36 22.00 3.53 0.05
CA PHE A 36 22.56 4.88 -0.10
C PHE A 36 23.90 4.85 -0.85
N ARG A 37 24.84 3.98 -0.45
CA ARG A 37 26.13 3.84 -1.11
C ARG A 37 26.00 3.43 -2.57
N LYS A 38 25.00 2.61 -2.88
CA LYS A 38 24.75 2.13 -4.24
C LYS A 38 24.18 3.21 -5.16
N LEU A 39 23.32 4.08 -4.64
CA LEU A 39 22.63 5.10 -5.44
C LEU A 39 23.34 6.44 -5.46
N SER A 40 24.08 6.82 -4.43
CA SER A 40 24.76 8.13 -4.34
C SER A 40 25.75 8.43 -5.47
N PRO A 41 26.37 7.47 -6.17
CA PRO A 41 27.18 7.80 -7.35
C PRO A 41 26.34 8.25 -8.57
N SER A 42 25.07 7.88 -8.63
CA SER A 42 24.20 8.10 -9.81
C SER A 42 23.15 9.18 -9.62
N PHE A 43 22.86 9.58 -8.39
CA PHE A 43 21.79 10.53 -8.06
C PHE A 43 22.31 11.64 -7.14
N SER A 44 21.76 12.83 -7.29
CA SER A 44 22.11 13.95 -6.43
C SER A 44 21.60 13.75 -4.99
N LEU A 45 22.27 14.34 -4.00
CA LEU A 45 21.82 14.30 -2.61
C LEU A 45 20.41 14.88 -2.40
N PRO A 46 20.02 16.00 -3.05
CA PRO A 46 18.64 16.49 -3.00
C PRO A 46 17.63 15.46 -3.49
N ASP A 47 17.86 14.80 -4.63
CA ASP A 47 16.96 13.80 -5.18
C ASP A 47 16.83 12.57 -4.26
N LEU A 48 17.95 12.11 -3.70
CA LEU A 48 17.96 11.02 -2.74
C LEU A 48 17.16 11.35 -1.49
N LYS A 49 17.24 12.57 -0.98
CA LYS A 49 16.43 13.01 0.17
C LYS A 49 14.96 13.12 -0.17
N GLU A 50 14.63 13.72 -1.32
CA GLU A 50 13.26 13.89 -1.79
C GLU A 50 12.57 12.53 -2.06
N SER A 51 13.32 11.50 -2.42
CA SER A 51 12.78 10.14 -2.66
C SER A 51 12.06 9.53 -1.44
N GLY A 52 12.33 10.03 -0.22
CA GLY A 52 11.74 9.52 1.01
C GLY A 52 12.20 8.12 1.42
N ILE A 53 13.18 7.51 0.72
CA ILE A 53 13.75 6.19 1.07
C ILE A 53 14.97 6.28 1.99
N PHE A 54 15.45 7.49 2.26
CA PHE A 54 16.54 7.75 3.18
C PHE A 54 16.10 8.64 4.33
N SER A 55 16.81 8.55 5.45
CA SER A 55 16.69 9.48 6.58
C SER A 55 17.50 10.75 6.30
N GLU A 56 17.29 11.80 7.11
CA GLU A 56 18.08 13.04 7.04
C GLU A 56 19.59 12.81 7.19
N LYS A 57 19.98 11.75 7.90
CA LYS A 57 21.38 11.33 8.10
C LYS A 57 21.91 10.42 6.98
N ASN A 58 21.26 10.39 5.83
CA ASN A 58 21.60 9.54 4.67
C ASN A 58 21.65 8.03 5.00
N LYS A 59 20.87 7.59 5.97
CA LYS A 59 20.72 6.16 6.29
C LYS A 59 19.53 5.58 5.55
N ASP A 60 19.63 4.32 5.14
CA ASP A 60 18.53 3.58 4.55
C ASP A 60 17.34 3.55 5.52
N ARG A 61 16.19 4.04 5.07
CA ARG A 61 14.97 4.12 5.88
C ARG A 61 14.36 2.75 6.13
N PHE A 62 14.38 1.91 5.11
CA PHE A 62 13.85 0.56 5.16
C PHE A 62 15.00 -0.43 5.36
N ARG A 63 14.92 -1.26 6.37
CA ARG A 63 15.90 -2.30 6.68
C ARG A 63 15.18 -3.53 7.19
N ASP A 64 15.60 -4.70 6.73
CA ASP A 64 15.02 -5.99 7.09
C ASP A 64 13.50 -6.04 6.88
N ARG A 65 13.06 -5.54 5.71
CA ARG A 65 11.62 -5.40 5.42
C ARG A 65 11.28 -5.96 4.04
N ILE A 66 10.12 -6.61 3.98
CA ILE A 66 9.45 -6.83 2.70
C ILE A 66 8.97 -5.48 2.21
N MET A 67 9.25 -5.17 0.95
CA MET A 67 8.97 -3.88 0.32
C MET A 67 7.77 -3.99 -0.60
N PHE A 68 6.88 -3.02 -0.48
CA PHE A 68 5.67 -2.87 -1.27
C PHE A 68 5.78 -1.55 -2.05
N PRO A 69 6.08 -1.57 -3.37
CA PRO A 69 6.05 -0.36 -4.16
C PRO A 69 4.64 0.24 -4.20
N ILE A 70 4.53 1.51 -3.86
CA ILE A 70 3.27 2.27 -3.97
C ILE A 70 3.31 3.00 -5.29
N ARG A 71 2.33 2.73 -6.15
CA ARG A 71 2.27 3.27 -7.50
C ARG A 71 1.16 4.29 -7.65
N ASN A 72 1.43 5.31 -8.44
CA ASN A 72 0.39 6.20 -8.91
C ASN A 72 -0.44 5.50 -10.01
N ILE A 73 -1.48 6.17 -10.48
CA ILE A 73 -2.39 5.64 -11.49
C ILE A 73 -1.74 5.37 -12.85
N LYS A 74 -0.57 5.97 -13.13
CA LYS A 74 0.20 5.75 -14.36
C LYS A 74 1.14 4.54 -14.25
N GLY A 75 1.32 4.01 -13.03
CA GLY A 75 2.23 2.92 -12.74
C GLY A 75 3.61 3.35 -12.25
N ASP A 76 3.87 4.65 -12.12
CA ASP A 76 5.13 5.14 -11.57
C ASP A 76 5.20 4.81 -10.08
N CYS A 77 6.34 4.30 -9.62
CA CYS A 77 6.59 4.08 -8.20
C CYS A 77 6.86 5.42 -7.52
N ILE A 78 5.97 5.84 -6.64
CA ILE A 78 6.01 7.15 -5.97
C ILE A 78 6.40 7.06 -4.50
N ALA A 79 6.34 5.87 -3.90
CA ALA A 79 6.68 5.60 -2.50
C ALA A 79 6.82 4.11 -2.24
N PHE A 80 7.16 3.76 -1.01
CA PHE A 80 7.23 2.39 -0.54
C PHE A 80 6.54 2.22 0.80
N GLY A 81 5.87 1.07 0.97
CA GLY A 81 5.59 0.48 2.26
C GLY A 81 6.65 -0.58 2.59
N GLY A 82 6.93 -0.78 3.86
CA GLY A 82 7.85 -1.82 4.31
C GLY A 82 7.31 -2.55 5.52
N ARG A 83 7.25 -3.90 5.48
CA ARG A 83 6.85 -4.72 6.62
C ARG A 83 8.06 -5.45 7.17
N ILE A 84 8.32 -5.34 8.48
CA ILE A 84 9.36 -6.14 9.14
C ILE A 84 8.97 -7.62 9.15
N ILE A 85 9.94 -8.50 8.95
CA ILE A 85 9.70 -9.95 8.87
C ILE A 85 9.60 -10.54 10.25
N ASP A 86 10.56 -10.22 11.11
CA ASP A 86 10.67 -10.70 12.47
C ASP A 86 10.09 -9.69 13.50
N GLN A 87 10.57 -9.76 14.73
CA GLN A 87 10.19 -8.82 15.81
C GLN A 87 10.84 -7.47 15.58
N GLY A 88 10.07 -6.42 15.79
CA GLY A 88 10.54 -5.03 15.70
C GLY A 88 9.40 -4.05 15.43
N GLU A 89 9.65 -2.81 15.79
CA GLU A 89 8.69 -1.71 15.61
C GLU A 89 9.26 -0.63 14.67
N PRO A 90 8.41 0.02 13.90
CA PRO A 90 7.00 -0.30 13.66
C PRO A 90 6.87 -1.53 12.73
N LYS A 91 5.81 -2.34 12.94
CA LYS A 91 5.50 -3.50 12.09
C LYS A 91 5.38 -3.12 10.62
N TYR A 92 4.71 -2.02 10.33
CA TYR A 92 4.64 -1.39 9.01
C TYR A 92 5.24 0.00 9.05
N LEU A 93 6.03 0.32 8.05
CA LEU A 93 6.66 1.61 7.84
C LEU A 93 6.37 2.09 6.42
N ASN A 94 5.92 3.33 6.27
CA ASN A 94 5.71 3.94 4.96
C ASN A 94 6.76 5.03 4.68
N SER A 95 6.97 5.33 3.39
CA SER A 95 7.64 6.56 3.01
C SER A 95 6.97 7.77 3.69
N PRO A 96 7.71 8.83 3.99
CA PRO A 96 7.13 10.10 4.43
C PRO A 96 6.31 10.73 3.30
N GLU A 97 5.57 11.78 3.61
CA GLU A 97 5.02 12.68 2.59
C GLU A 97 6.15 13.28 1.77
N THR A 98 5.98 13.33 0.44
CA THR A 98 6.92 13.94 -0.50
C THR A 98 6.15 14.80 -1.51
N SER A 99 6.84 15.49 -2.41
CA SER A 99 6.20 16.25 -3.50
C SER A 99 5.32 15.36 -4.40
N THR A 100 5.68 14.08 -4.53
CA THR A 100 5.00 13.11 -5.40
C THR A 100 4.07 12.14 -4.67
N PHE A 101 4.13 12.07 -3.34
CA PHE A 101 3.40 11.09 -2.54
C PHE A 101 2.69 11.70 -1.34
N SER A 102 1.39 11.43 -1.23
CA SER A 102 0.58 11.78 -0.07
C SER A 102 -0.33 10.62 0.33
N LYS A 103 -0.23 10.17 1.59
CA LYS A 103 -1.02 9.07 2.15
C LYS A 103 -2.52 9.33 2.14
N SER A 104 -2.92 10.61 2.22
CA SER A 104 -4.34 11.00 2.18
C SER A 104 -4.94 10.99 0.78
N LYS A 105 -4.12 10.88 -0.27
CA LYS A 105 -4.53 10.92 -1.67
C LYS A 105 -4.30 9.60 -2.40
N GLU A 106 -3.32 8.81 -1.95
CA GLU A 106 -2.92 7.60 -2.64
C GLU A 106 -3.48 6.35 -1.97
N LEU A 107 -3.72 5.34 -2.78
CA LEU A 107 -4.23 4.03 -2.38
C LEU A 107 -3.33 2.94 -2.98
N TYR A 108 -2.94 1.97 -2.17
CA TYR A 108 -2.22 0.80 -2.64
C TYR A 108 -3.13 -0.10 -3.48
N GLY A 109 -2.62 -0.63 -4.56
CA GLY A 109 -3.34 -1.60 -5.39
C GLY A 109 -4.26 -0.98 -6.46
N LEU A 110 -4.48 0.33 -6.48
CA LEU A 110 -5.39 0.95 -7.45
C LEU A 110 -4.88 0.83 -8.91
N TYR A 111 -3.59 0.96 -9.11
CA TYR A 111 -2.98 0.73 -10.42
C TYR A 111 -3.16 -0.73 -10.86
N GLU A 112 -2.85 -1.66 -9.98
CA GLU A 112 -2.95 -3.11 -10.17
C GLU A 112 -4.40 -3.54 -10.45
N ALA A 113 -5.35 -2.99 -9.70
CA ALA A 113 -6.78 -3.24 -9.92
C ALA A 113 -7.21 -2.80 -11.32
N ARG A 114 -6.74 -1.65 -11.79
CA ARG A 114 -7.04 -1.15 -13.13
C ARG A 114 -6.37 -1.95 -14.26
N LEU A 115 -5.18 -2.49 -14.03
CA LEU A 115 -4.53 -3.35 -15.02
C LEU A 115 -5.30 -4.65 -15.26
N ASN A 116 -5.93 -5.20 -14.23
CA ASN A 116 -6.64 -6.47 -14.31
C ASN A 116 -8.10 -6.33 -14.75
N ASN A 117 -8.65 -5.13 -14.70
CA ASN A 117 -10.06 -4.90 -14.97
C ASN A 117 -10.21 -3.79 -16.00
N THR A 118 -10.74 -4.10 -17.17
CA THR A 118 -11.09 -3.10 -18.20
C THR A 118 -12.13 -2.10 -17.71
N LYS A 119 -13.03 -2.55 -16.83
CA LYS A 119 -14.03 -1.76 -16.14
C LYS A 119 -14.08 -2.22 -14.69
N LEU A 120 -14.11 -1.29 -13.76
CA LEU A 120 -14.28 -1.55 -12.34
C LEU A 120 -15.75 -1.36 -11.99
N ASP A 121 -16.50 -2.44 -11.93
CA ASP A 121 -17.92 -2.37 -11.51
C ASP A 121 -18.02 -2.07 -10.01
N SER A 122 -17.06 -2.58 -9.22
CA SER A 122 -16.95 -2.30 -7.79
C SER A 122 -15.48 -2.25 -7.35
N LEU A 123 -15.21 -1.68 -6.16
CA LEU A 123 -13.91 -1.68 -5.51
C LEU A 123 -14.03 -2.06 -4.04
N PHE A 124 -13.15 -2.94 -3.58
CA PHE A 124 -13.01 -3.28 -2.16
C PHE A 124 -11.89 -2.46 -1.53
N VAL A 125 -12.20 -1.76 -0.44
CA VAL A 125 -11.20 -1.02 0.34
C VAL A 125 -10.89 -1.80 1.60
N VAL A 126 -9.64 -2.23 1.74
CA VAL A 126 -9.11 -3.00 2.87
C VAL A 126 -8.09 -2.19 3.67
N GLU A 127 -7.62 -2.70 4.81
CA GLU A 127 -6.73 -1.95 5.69
C GLU A 127 -5.28 -1.89 5.21
N GLY A 128 -4.75 -2.97 4.64
CA GLY A 128 -3.32 -3.09 4.43
C GLY A 128 -2.87 -3.72 3.11
N TYR A 129 -1.59 -3.58 2.83
CA TYR A 129 -0.94 -4.12 1.63
C TYR A 129 -1.14 -5.62 1.46
N MET A 130 -0.99 -6.37 2.56
CA MET A 130 -1.09 -7.83 2.53
C MET A 130 -2.50 -8.31 2.24
N ASP A 131 -3.51 -7.53 2.63
CA ASP A 131 -4.92 -7.88 2.37
C ASP A 131 -5.22 -7.77 0.88
N VAL A 132 -4.75 -6.68 0.23
CA VAL A 132 -4.85 -6.53 -1.24
C VAL A 132 -4.18 -7.70 -1.95
N ILE A 133 -2.95 -8.05 -1.55
CA ILE A 133 -2.17 -9.11 -2.18
C ILE A 133 -2.82 -10.48 -1.96
N ALA A 134 -3.33 -10.74 -0.74
CA ALA A 134 -4.02 -11.99 -0.43
C ALA A 134 -5.34 -12.15 -1.19
N LEU A 135 -6.10 -11.07 -1.34
CA LEU A 135 -7.31 -11.03 -2.15
C LEU A 135 -6.99 -11.28 -3.63
N TYR A 136 -5.96 -10.62 -4.14
CA TYR A 136 -5.51 -10.84 -5.51
C TYR A 136 -5.11 -12.30 -5.77
N GLU A 137 -4.38 -12.94 -4.84
CA GLU A 137 -4.00 -14.35 -4.92
C GLU A 137 -5.24 -15.28 -4.99
N LYS A 138 -6.36 -14.83 -4.44
CA LYS A 138 -7.66 -15.54 -4.47
C LYS A 138 -8.54 -15.15 -5.66
N GLY A 139 -8.04 -14.32 -6.59
CA GLY A 139 -8.77 -13.90 -7.77
C GLY A 139 -9.63 -12.64 -7.60
N VAL A 140 -9.63 -12.01 -6.41
CA VAL A 140 -10.29 -10.71 -6.18
C VAL A 140 -9.31 -9.61 -6.57
N THR A 141 -9.39 -9.17 -7.82
CA THR A 141 -8.40 -8.25 -8.44
C THR A 141 -8.77 -6.77 -8.33
N ASN A 142 -9.93 -6.45 -7.76
CA ASN A 142 -10.48 -5.10 -7.61
C ASN A 142 -10.43 -4.60 -6.16
N SER A 143 -9.34 -4.88 -5.45
CA SER A 143 -9.13 -4.42 -4.07
C SER A 143 -8.02 -3.36 -3.99
N VAL A 144 -8.18 -2.43 -3.05
CA VAL A 144 -7.24 -1.35 -2.73
C VAL A 144 -7.09 -1.20 -1.23
N ALA A 145 -5.98 -0.66 -0.77
CA ALA A 145 -5.79 -0.40 0.66
C ALA A 145 -5.40 1.05 0.95
N THR A 146 -5.79 1.51 2.14
CA THR A 146 -5.26 2.75 2.71
C THR A 146 -3.80 2.54 3.18
N LEU A 147 -3.08 3.64 3.37
CA LEU A 147 -1.64 3.61 3.65
C LEU A 147 -1.33 3.81 5.14
N GLY A 148 -2.03 3.05 6.00
CA GLY A 148 -1.89 3.16 7.45
C GLY A 148 -2.57 4.39 8.03
N THR A 149 -3.56 4.94 7.32
CA THR A 149 -4.42 6.05 7.75
C THR A 149 -5.87 5.63 7.61
N ALA A 150 -6.77 6.28 8.34
CA ALA A 150 -8.20 6.13 8.10
C ALA A 150 -8.54 6.54 6.65
N ILE A 151 -9.60 5.97 6.11
CA ILE A 151 -10.10 6.38 4.80
C ILE A 151 -10.48 7.87 4.84
N ALA A 152 -9.96 8.65 3.90
CA ALA A 152 -10.23 10.08 3.81
C ALA A 152 -11.19 10.37 2.66
N SER A 153 -11.88 11.51 2.72
CA SER A 153 -12.77 11.97 1.64
C SER A 153 -12.06 12.07 0.27
N LEU A 154 -10.76 12.35 0.27
CA LEU A 154 -9.95 12.37 -0.95
C LEU A 154 -9.78 10.96 -1.56
N HIS A 155 -9.67 9.91 -0.73
CA HIS A 155 -9.64 8.53 -1.20
C HIS A 155 -10.96 8.18 -1.88
N LEU A 156 -12.09 8.45 -1.24
CA LEU A 156 -13.42 8.20 -1.81
C LEU A 156 -13.62 8.97 -3.12
N SER A 157 -13.33 10.27 -3.12
CA SER A 157 -13.42 11.10 -4.33
C SER A 157 -12.52 10.57 -5.48
N LYS A 158 -11.39 9.93 -5.15
CA LYS A 158 -10.53 9.28 -6.14
C LYS A 158 -11.14 7.99 -6.67
N LEU A 159 -11.67 7.13 -5.78
CA LEU A 159 -12.28 5.85 -6.14
C LEU A 159 -13.56 6.03 -6.97
N MET A 160 -14.39 7.00 -6.64
CA MET A 160 -15.65 7.33 -7.35
C MET A 160 -15.46 7.75 -8.80
N ARG A 161 -14.23 8.04 -9.23
CA ARG A 161 -13.91 8.27 -10.65
C ARG A 161 -13.85 6.97 -11.46
N TYR A 162 -13.78 5.82 -10.77
CA TYR A 162 -13.58 4.51 -11.41
C TYR A 162 -14.78 3.59 -11.26
N THR A 163 -15.54 3.73 -10.17
CA THR A 163 -16.72 2.92 -9.89
C THR A 163 -17.74 3.71 -9.09
N LYS A 164 -18.99 3.25 -9.13
CA LYS A 164 -20.07 3.74 -8.27
C LYS A 164 -20.24 2.88 -7.02
N GLU A 165 -19.65 1.68 -6.98
CA GLU A 165 -19.79 0.74 -5.88
C GLU A 165 -18.47 0.57 -5.14
N ILE A 166 -18.43 0.99 -3.88
CA ILE A 166 -17.25 0.90 -3.01
C ILE A 166 -17.64 0.11 -1.75
N TYR A 167 -16.96 -1.01 -1.53
CA TYR A 167 -17.13 -1.85 -0.36
C TYR A 167 -15.96 -1.61 0.60
N ILE A 168 -16.22 -1.09 1.79
CA ILE A 168 -15.20 -0.86 2.81
C ILE A 168 -15.21 -2.06 3.76
N THR A 169 -14.11 -2.80 3.80
CA THR A 169 -13.95 -4.03 4.59
C THR A 169 -12.77 -3.87 5.55
N PHE A 170 -13.05 -3.37 6.76
CA PHE A 170 -12.06 -3.23 7.82
C PHE A 170 -12.31 -4.23 8.95
N ASP A 171 -11.28 -4.53 9.74
CA ASP A 171 -11.42 -5.37 10.92
C ASP A 171 -12.40 -4.73 11.90
N GLY A 172 -13.36 -5.51 12.43
CA GLY A 172 -14.54 -5.04 13.14
C GLY A 172 -14.33 -4.27 14.44
N ASP A 173 -13.09 -4.14 14.90
CA ASP A 173 -12.70 -3.38 16.08
C ASP A 173 -12.49 -1.87 15.81
N LYS A 174 -12.46 -1.47 14.53
CA LYS A 174 -12.18 -0.08 14.09
C LYS A 174 -13.29 0.55 13.24
N ALA A 175 -14.54 0.19 13.49
CA ALA A 175 -15.68 0.77 12.81
C ALA A 175 -15.74 2.30 13.03
N GLY A 176 -15.10 3.07 12.15
CA GLY A 176 -15.14 4.52 12.13
C GLY A 176 -16.22 5.03 11.18
N LYS A 177 -16.97 6.07 11.56
CA LYS A 177 -17.84 6.80 10.64
C LYS A 177 -16.96 7.58 9.66
N VAL A 178 -17.16 7.38 8.37
CA VAL A 178 -16.51 8.18 7.33
C VAL A 178 -17.54 9.18 6.80
N ALA A 179 -17.26 10.47 6.92
CA ALA A 179 -18.08 11.52 6.32
C ALA A 179 -17.50 11.93 4.97
N ASP A 180 -18.34 12.03 3.95
CA ASP A 180 -17.95 12.58 2.66
C ASP A 180 -18.06 14.12 2.65
N ARG A 181 -17.71 14.74 1.50
CA ARG A 181 -17.81 16.19 1.30
C ARG A 181 -19.25 16.73 1.30
N THR A 182 -20.24 15.89 1.17
CA THR A 182 -21.67 16.27 1.16
C THR A 182 -22.28 16.23 2.56
N GLY A 183 -21.50 15.80 3.56
CA GLY A 183 -21.98 15.64 4.94
C GLY A 183 -22.82 14.37 5.15
N GLN A 184 -22.88 13.49 4.16
CA GLN A 184 -23.49 12.17 4.33
C GLN A 184 -22.56 11.28 5.15
N THR A 185 -23.09 10.79 6.26
CA THR A 185 -22.38 9.82 7.09
C THR A 185 -22.49 8.45 6.43
N LEU A 186 -21.36 7.86 6.06
CA LEU A 186 -21.31 6.46 5.67
C LEU A 186 -21.59 5.64 6.93
N GLU A 187 -22.79 5.09 7.05
CA GLU A 187 -23.09 4.18 8.15
C GLU A 187 -22.45 2.83 7.88
N CYS A 188 -21.57 2.49 8.80
CA CYS A 188 -20.99 1.17 8.90
C CYS A 188 -22.05 0.16 9.29
N VAL A 189 -22.48 -0.71 8.39
CA VAL A 189 -23.21 -1.91 8.78
C VAL A 189 -22.19 -2.98 9.19
N CYS A 190 -21.88 -3.01 10.48
CA CYS A 190 -21.03 -4.02 11.08
C CYS A 190 -21.87 -5.22 11.52
N SER A 191 -21.92 -6.26 10.69
CA SER A 191 -22.00 -7.62 11.16
C SER A 191 -20.90 -8.38 10.42
N GLN A 192 -19.70 -8.44 11.02
CA GLN A 192 -18.53 -8.99 10.37
C GLN A 192 -18.19 -8.32 9.01
N SER A 193 -17.84 -7.03 9.07
CA SER A 193 -16.83 -6.41 8.20
C SER A 193 -17.18 -6.11 6.74
N SER A 194 -18.33 -5.56 6.40
CA SER A 194 -18.53 -5.05 5.05
C SER A 194 -19.39 -3.79 5.04
N TYR A 195 -18.90 -2.73 4.39
CA TYR A 195 -19.63 -1.49 4.17
C TYR A 195 -19.99 -1.37 2.69
N VAL A 196 -21.24 -1.08 2.40
CA VAL A 196 -21.71 -0.83 1.04
C VAL A 196 -22.16 0.61 0.95
N TRP A 197 -21.62 1.36 -0.01
CA TRP A 197 -22.07 2.70 -0.31
C TRP A 197 -22.85 2.69 -1.62
N TYR A 198 -24.04 3.30 -1.61
CA TYR A 198 -24.87 3.55 -2.79
C TYR A 198 -25.05 5.07 -2.94
N GLU A 199 -24.93 5.57 -4.17
CA GLU A 199 -25.40 6.90 -4.54
C GLU A 199 -26.91 6.99 -4.52
#